data_25a0eda1b385bbea97ddec0b77ed2388
#
_entry.id   25a0eda1b385bbea97ddec0b77ed2388
#
_cell.length_a   1.000
_cell.length_b   1.000
_cell.length_c   1.000
_cell.angle_alpha   90.00
_cell.angle_beta   90.00
_cell.angle_gamma   90.00
#
_symmetry.space_group_name_H-M   'P 1'
#
loop_
_entity.id
_entity.type
_entity.pdbx_description
1 polymer ?
#
loop_
_entity_poly.entity_id
_entity_poly.type
_entity_poly.pdbx_seq_one_letter_code
_entity_poly.pdbx_strand_id
1 'polypeptide(L)'
;SKSYGYKLLNNAKDEVKLVIDSTPEYHAADRRVIIEKNKKNTVRHAYYHEYRDLQRLCILILQNQKHQFGFGNRKVYGILFDGAWLWEEYVNILIGDKFYHPMNKAGAGAQRIFEDNYGLIYPDFIGKDENNRAIADAKYKPINNIGNKDYLQVLAYMFRFDSKRGFFLYPETNNCEEMLLRVNRGSTYENNVFPREDVSITKCGLKIPSDANTYQSFVEEIKKSESKFVGYVTRS
;
A
#
# COMPACT_ATOMS: atom_id res chain seq x y z
N SER A 1 -10.21 -13.65 -19.98
CA SER A 1 -9.61 -14.36 -18.84
C SER A 1 -10.43 -14.04 -17.60
N LYS A 2 -10.93 -15.06 -16.92
CA LYS A 2 -11.62 -14.87 -15.65
C LYS A 2 -10.58 -14.33 -14.66
N SER A 3 -10.85 -13.20 -14.05
CA SER A 3 -9.90 -12.58 -13.14
C SER A 3 -9.62 -13.50 -11.96
N TYR A 4 -8.42 -13.43 -11.41
CA TYR A 4 -7.99 -14.18 -10.23
C TYR A 4 -8.97 -14.00 -9.05
N GLY A 5 -9.49 -12.77 -8.86
CA GLY A 5 -10.49 -12.48 -7.84
C GLY A 5 -11.79 -13.29 -7.95
N TYR A 6 -12.20 -13.69 -9.16
CA TYR A 6 -13.39 -14.52 -9.33
C TYR A 6 -13.21 -15.91 -8.71
N LYS A 7 -12.02 -16.50 -8.78
CA LYS A 7 -11.71 -17.77 -8.14
C LYS A 7 -11.78 -17.68 -6.61
N LEU A 8 -11.23 -16.60 -6.05
CA LEU A 8 -11.23 -16.36 -4.61
C LEU A 8 -12.63 -16.15 -4.03
N LEU A 9 -13.50 -15.45 -4.78
CA LEU A 9 -14.88 -15.20 -4.36
C LEU A 9 -15.83 -16.37 -4.60
N ASN A 10 -15.33 -17.46 -5.17
CA ASN A 10 -16.18 -18.63 -5.43
C ASN A 10 -16.77 -19.23 -4.14
N ASN A 11 -16.06 -19.11 -3.03
CA ASN A 11 -16.49 -19.59 -1.72
C ASN A 11 -17.47 -18.62 -1.00
N ALA A 12 -17.66 -17.40 -1.52
CA ALA A 12 -18.56 -16.39 -0.98
C ALA A 12 -19.91 -16.33 -1.71
N LYS A 13 -20.25 -17.36 -2.51
CA LYS A 13 -21.48 -17.38 -3.28
C LYS A 13 -22.73 -17.41 -2.41
N ASP A 14 -22.67 -18.17 -1.32
CA ASP A 14 -23.79 -18.34 -0.41
C ASP A 14 -24.04 -17.07 0.39
N GLU A 15 -22.98 -16.37 0.81
CA GLU A 15 -23.06 -15.07 1.46
C GLU A 15 -23.60 -13.99 0.52
N VAL A 16 -23.14 -13.98 -0.74
CA VAL A 16 -23.67 -13.08 -1.77
C VAL A 16 -25.15 -13.35 -2.01
N LYS A 17 -25.56 -14.61 -2.10
CA LYS A 17 -26.94 -14.99 -2.26
C LYS A 17 -27.79 -14.55 -1.06
N LEU A 18 -27.28 -14.77 0.17
CA LEU A 18 -27.95 -14.33 1.39
C LEU A 18 -28.20 -12.82 1.40
N VAL A 19 -27.21 -12.02 0.99
CA VAL A 19 -27.36 -10.56 0.88
C VAL A 19 -28.41 -10.17 -0.16
N ILE A 20 -28.41 -10.82 -1.34
CA ILE A 20 -29.39 -10.59 -2.39
C ILE A 20 -30.80 -10.91 -1.89
N ASP A 21 -30.97 -12.06 -1.26
CA ASP A 21 -32.25 -12.53 -0.74
C ASP A 21 -32.77 -11.65 0.42
N SER A 22 -31.85 -11.02 1.17
CA SER A 22 -32.16 -10.07 2.26
C SER A 22 -32.53 -8.66 1.77
N THR A 23 -32.34 -8.38 0.48
CA THR A 23 -32.61 -7.05 -0.11
C THR A 23 -33.52 -7.13 -1.34
N PRO A 24 -34.70 -7.79 -1.26
CA PRO A 24 -35.56 -8.07 -2.43
C PRO A 24 -36.09 -6.78 -3.10
N GLU A 25 -36.18 -5.70 -2.36
CA GLU A 25 -36.69 -4.41 -2.87
C GLU A 25 -35.61 -3.57 -3.58
N TYR A 26 -34.34 -4.05 -3.61
CA TYR A 26 -33.30 -3.30 -4.28
C TYR A 26 -33.41 -3.41 -5.81
N HIS A 27 -33.60 -2.27 -6.47
CA HIS A 27 -33.55 -2.16 -7.93
C HIS A 27 -32.35 -1.31 -8.36
N ALA A 28 -31.64 -1.73 -9.40
CA ALA A 28 -30.46 -1.01 -9.91
C ALA A 28 -30.79 0.45 -10.32
N ALA A 29 -32.05 0.74 -10.68
CA ALA A 29 -32.53 2.10 -10.97
C ALA A 29 -32.49 3.03 -9.75
N ASP A 30 -32.61 2.51 -8.54
CA ASP A 30 -32.68 3.27 -7.29
C ASP A 30 -31.30 3.69 -6.76
N ARG A 31 -30.28 3.25 -7.40
CA ARG A 31 -28.89 3.47 -7.01
C ARG A 31 -28.55 4.92 -6.68
N ARG A 32 -29.02 5.89 -7.49
CA ARG A 32 -28.76 7.31 -7.26
C ARG A 32 -29.44 7.78 -5.96
N VAL A 33 -30.67 7.35 -5.74
CA VAL A 33 -31.45 7.68 -4.55
C VAL A 33 -30.77 7.09 -3.31
N ILE A 34 -30.32 5.83 -3.39
CA ILE A 34 -29.61 5.11 -2.32
C ILE A 34 -28.31 5.84 -1.95
N ILE A 35 -27.51 6.24 -2.94
CA ILE A 35 -26.27 6.99 -2.73
C ILE A 35 -26.57 8.31 -2.00
N GLU A 36 -27.50 9.11 -2.50
CA GLU A 36 -27.81 10.42 -1.91
C GLU A 36 -28.40 10.28 -0.50
N LYS A 37 -29.26 9.30 -0.26
CA LYS A 37 -29.82 9.00 1.06
C LYS A 37 -28.71 8.62 2.05
N ASN A 38 -27.78 7.77 1.65
CA ASN A 38 -26.69 7.28 2.51
C ASN A 38 -25.60 8.33 2.74
N LYS A 39 -25.39 9.26 1.81
CA LYS A 39 -24.51 10.42 2.05
C LYS A 39 -25.06 11.36 3.12
N LYS A 40 -26.38 11.55 3.14
CA LYS A 40 -27.04 12.40 4.14
C LYS A 40 -27.17 11.71 5.49
N ASN A 41 -27.39 10.40 5.48
CA ASN A 41 -27.65 9.60 6.68
C ASN A 41 -26.44 8.69 6.96
N THR A 42 -25.47 9.21 7.66
CA THR A 42 -24.30 8.42 8.08
C THR A 42 -24.71 7.44 9.18
N VAL A 43 -24.37 6.18 9.01
CA VAL A 43 -24.61 5.15 10.03
C VAL A 43 -23.83 5.51 11.30
N ARG A 44 -24.54 5.52 12.44
CA ARG A 44 -23.98 5.69 13.78
C ARG A 44 -24.42 4.50 14.61
N HIS A 45 -23.49 3.64 14.94
CA HIS A 45 -23.76 2.50 15.82
C HIS A 45 -22.90 2.61 17.08
N ALA A 46 -23.54 2.42 18.24
CA ALA A 46 -22.88 2.65 19.53
C ALA A 46 -21.69 1.69 19.79
N TYR A 47 -21.77 0.46 19.25
CA TYR A 47 -20.77 -0.59 19.51
C TYR A 47 -19.94 -0.97 18.30
N TYR A 48 -20.41 -0.72 17.07
CA TYR A 48 -19.74 -1.16 15.83
C TYR A 48 -19.46 0.05 14.94
N HIS A 49 -18.31 0.65 15.15
CA HIS A 49 -17.85 1.81 14.36
C HIS A 49 -17.55 1.42 12.90
N GLU A 50 -17.23 0.14 12.67
CA GLU A 50 -16.93 -0.44 11.37
C GLU A 50 -18.10 -0.33 10.37
N TYR A 51 -19.34 -0.27 10.83
CA TYR A 51 -20.49 -0.05 9.95
C TYR A 51 -20.44 1.29 9.21
N ARG A 52 -19.83 2.30 9.80
CA ARG A 52 -19.63 3.58 9.14
C ARG A 52 -18.62 3.48 8.01
N ASP A 53 -17.55 2.75 8.21
CA ASP A 53 -16.51 2.55 7.20
C ASP A 53 -17.00 1.64 6.09
N LEU A 54 -17.78 0.62 6.43
CA LEU A 54 -18.49 -0.20 5.45
C LEU A 54 -19.47 0.62 4.60
N GLN A 55 -20.26 1.51 5.21
CA GLN A 55 -21.16 2.41 4.47
C GLN A 55 -20.39 3.30 3.50
N ARG A 56 -19.26 3.87 3.93
CA ARG A 56 -18.39 4.68 3.07
C ARG A 56 -17.85 3.89 1.89
N LEU A 57 -17.39 2.67 2.15
CA LEU A 57 -16.90 1.76 1.10
C LEU A 57 -18.03 1.42 0.11
N CYS A 58 -19.22 1.08 0.59
CA CYS A 58 -20.38 0.81 -0.27
C CYS A 58 -20.76 2.03 -1.14
N ILE A 59 -20.77 3.23 -0.57
CA ILE A 59 -21.03 4.46 -1.32
C ILE A 59 -19.96 4.68 -2.39
N LEU A 60 -18.68 4.47 -2.06
CA LEU A 60 -17.57 4.58 -3.01
C LEU A 60 -17.74 3.60 -4.17
N ILE A 61 -18.04 2.34 -3.88
CA ILE A 61 -18.31 1.30 -4.87
C ILE A 61 -19.49 1.71 -5.78
N LEU A 62 -20.58 2.14 -5.17
CA LEU A 62 -21.77 2.58 -5.91
C LEU A 62 -21.51 3.82 -6.76
N GLN A 63 -20.70 4.77 -6.35
CA GLN A 63 -20.36 5.97 -7.12
C GLN A 63 -19.44 5.68 -8.31
N ASN A 64 -18.44 4.83 -8.12
CA ASN A 64 -17.41 4.54 -9.11
C ASN A 64 -17.90 3.68 -10.29
N GLN A 65 -19.05 3.04 -10.18
CA GLN A 65 -19.66 2.38 -11.33
C GLN A 65 -20.06 3.34 -12.50
N LYS A 66 -19.94 4.66 -12.32
CA LYS A 66 -20.16 5.64 -13.39
C LYS A 66 -18.98 5.80 -14.34
N HIS A 67 -17.80 5.36 -14.00
CA HIS A 67 -16.68 5.41 -14.92
C HIS A 67 -16.74 4.23 -15.89
N GLN A 68 -17.37 4.48 -17.05
CA GLN A 68 -17.31 3.57 -18.20
C GLN A 68 -15.97 3.74 -18.88
N PHE A 69 -15.15 2.69 -18.86
CA PHE A 69 -13.98 2.59 -19.73
C PHE A 69 -14.34 1.76 -20.96
N GLY A 70 -14.21 2.35 -22.15
CA GLY A 70 -14.40 1.68 -23.44
C GLY A 70 -15.50 2.29 -24.32
N PHE A 71 -15.28 2.22 -25.63
CA PHE A 71 -16.25 2.58 -26.67
C PHE A 71 -16.99 1.31 -27.14
N GLY A 72 -18.31 1.39 -27.27
CA GLY A 72 -19.16 0.33 -27.82
C GLY A 72 -19.79 -0.60 -26.79
N ASN A 73 -20.24 -1.79 -27.23
CA ASN A 73 -21.02 -2.76 -26.44
C ASN A 73 -20.25 -3.47 -25.30
N ARG A 74 -18.95 -3.19 -25.11
CA ARG A 74 -18.15 -3.77 -24.02
C ARG A 74 -17.97 -2.73 -22.92
N LYS A 75 -18.94 -2.66 -22.02
CA LYS A 75 -18.87 -1.82 -20.81
C LYS A 75 -18.06 -2.56 -19.77
N VAL A 76 -16.90 -2.03 -19.40
CA VAL A 76 -16.11 -2.50 -18.27
C VAL A 76 -16.49 -1.66 -17.05
N TYR A 77 -17.08 -2.31 -16.06
CA TYR A 77 -17.34 -1.69 -14.77
C TYR A 77 -16.13 -1.94 -13.87
N GLY A 78 -15.49 -0.88 -13.42
CA GLY A 78 -14.34 -0.95 -12.54
C GLY A 78 -14.49 -0.01 -11.36
N ILE A 79 -13.97 -0.44 -10.20
CA ILE A 79 -13.75 0.46 -9.07
C ILE A 79 -12.34 1.00 -9.23
N LEU A 80 -12.22 2.33 -9.33
CA LEU A 80 -10.91 2.96 -9.37
C LEU A 80 -10.38 3.04 -7.93
N PHE A 81 -9.38 2.23 -7.62
CA PHE A 81 -8.61 2.34 -6.39
C PHE A 81 -7.30 3.07 -6.68
N ASP A 82 -6.90 3.96 -5.78
CA ASP A 82 -5.52 4.42 -5.70
C ASP A 82 -4.69 3.28 -5.11
N GLY A 83 -4.12 2.47 -6.00
CA GLY A 83 -3.36 1.28 -5.61
C GLY A 83 -2.10 1.63 -4.81
N ALA A 84 -1.50 2.78 -5.07
CA ALA A 84 -0.31 3.22 -4.34
C ALA A 84 -0.66 3.56 -2.89
N TRP A 85 -1.74 4.30 -2.67
CA TRP A 85 -2.22 4.59 -1.33
C TRP A 85 -2.68 3.33 -0.58
N LEU A 86 -3.41 2.44 -1.25
CA LEU A 86 -3.85 1.18 -0.63
C LEU A 86 -2.67 0.31 -0.20
N TRP A 87 -1.61 0.30 -1.01
CA TRP A 87 -0.37 -0.39 -0.70
C TRP A 87 0.33 0.22 0.52
N GLU A 88 0.43 1.54 0.57
CA GLU A 88 1.01 2.28 1.68
C GLU A 88 0.27 2.01 3.00
N GLU A 89 -1.08 2.07 3.00
CA GLU A 89 -1.90 1.73 4.17
C GLU A 89 -1.77 0.26 4.59
N TYR A 90 -1.68 -0.65 3.63
CA TYR A 90 -1.46 -2.06 3.93
C TYR A 90 -0.09 -2.30 4.58
N VAL A 91 0.95 -1.69 4.07
CA VAL A 91 2.28 -1.74 4.69
C VAL A 91 2.25 -1.13 6.10
N ASN A 92 1.51 -0.03 6.29
CA ASN A 92 1.36 0.58 7.63
C ASN A 92 0.72 -0.39 8.64
N ILE A 93 -0.26 -1.18 8.24
CA ILE A 93 -0.83 -2.22 9.12
C ILE A 93 0.24 -3.22 9.55
N LEU A 94 1.21 -3.55 8.67
CA LEU A 94 2.22 -4.56 8.93
C LEU A 94 3.38 -4.06 9.82
N ILE A 95 3.83 -2.82 9.62
CA ILE A 95 5.06 -2.29 10.27
C ILE A 95 4.81 -1.09 11.19
N GLY A 96 3.59 -0.61 11.33
CA GLY A 96 3.24 0.59 12.10
C GLY A 96 3.61 0.54 13.58
N ASP A 97 3.82 -0.64 14.16
CA ASP A 97 4.35 -0.79 15.52
C ASP A 97 5.78 -0.25 15.65
N LYS A 98 6.60 -0.39 14.60
CA LYS A 98 8.02 -0.01 14.56
C LYS A 98 8.30 1.27 13.78
N PHE A 99 7.33 1.74 13.01
CA PHE A 99 7.48 2.93 12.18
C PHE A 99 6.37 3.95 12.46
N TYR A 100 6.72 5.21 12.38
CA TYR A 100 5.75 6.30 12.21
C TYR A 100 5.33 6.33 10.74
N HIS A 101 4.03 6.49 10.49
CA HIS A 101 3.46 6.70 9.17
C HIS A 101 2.88 8.13 9.09
N PRO A 102 3.61 9.10 8.52
CA PRO A 102 3.13 10.46 8.40
C PRO A 102 1.91 10.57 7.49
N MET A 103 0.96 11.42 7.86
CA MET A 103 -0.30 11.63 7.11
C MET A 103 -0.07 12.51 5.86
N ASN A 104 0.66 11.99 4.88
CA ASN A 104 1.11 12.75 3.70
C ASN A 104 -0.04 13.29 2.84
N LYS A 105 -1.13 12.52 2.67
CA LYS A 105 -2.30 12.96 1.90
C LYS A 105 -2.99 14.21 2.46
N ALA A 106 -2.98 14.38 3.76
CA ALA A 106 -3.54 15.57 4.42
C ALA A 106 -2.55 16.75 4.46
N GLY A 107 -1.32 16.56 3.96
CA GLY A 107 -0.24 17.54 4.06
C GLY A 107 0.31 17.71 5.48
N ALA A 108 -0.28 17.06 6.47
CA ALA A 108 0.14 17.15 7.86
C ALA A 108 1.44 16.39 8.16
N GLY A 109 1.81 15.43 7.31
CA GLY A 109 3.03 14.62 7.45
C GLY A 109 4.29 15.26 6.87
N ALA A 110 4.18 16.46 6.28
CA ALA A 110 5.32 17.13 5.66
C ALA A 110 6.45 17.38 6.65
N GLN A 111 7.68 17.00 6.27
CA GLN A 111 8.90 17.24 7.02
C GLN A 111 9.75 18.30 6.31
N ARG A 112 10.71 18.89 7.00
CA ARG A 112 11.62 19.89 6.45
C ARG A 112 13.05 19.35 6.40
N ILE A 113 13.73 19.53 5.27
CA ILE A 113 15.16 19.20 5.15
C ILE A 113 16.02 20.28 5.81
N PHE A 114 15.67 21.55 5.59
CA PHE A 114 16.45 22.70 6.03
C PHE A 114 15.71 23.52 7.08
N GLU A 115 16.44 24.38 7.76
CA GLU A 115 15.90 25.43 8.62
C GLU A 115 14.97 26.37 7.83
N ASP A 116 14.28 27.28 8.53
CA ASP A 116 13.40 28.30 7.97
C ASP A 116 12.31 27.76 7.02
N ASN A 117 11.87 26.53 7.23
CA ASN A 117 10.80 25.89 6.48
C ASN A 117 11.10 25.56 5.01
N TYR A 118 12.37 25.51 4.59
CA TYR A 118 12.74 25.09 3.25
C TYR A 118 12.81 23.56 3.08
N GLY A 119 12.58 23.10 1.84
CA GLY A 119 12.74 21.71 1.45
C GLY A 119 11.70 20.77 2.06
N LEU A 120 10.46 20.83 1.57
CA LEU A 120 9.40 19.90 1.95
C LEU A 120 9.69 18.50 1.44
N ILE A 121 9.64 17.53 2.33
CA ILE A 121 9.74 16.10 2.02
C ILE A 121 8.59 15.34 2.68
N TYR A 122 8.27 14.18 2.11
CA TYR A 122 7.13 13.36 2.50
C TYR A 122 7.57 11.88 2.60
N PRO A 123 8.34 11.50 3.64
CA PRO A 123 8.68 10.08 3.85
C PRO A 123 7.42 9.29 4.22
N ASP A 124 7.27 8.10 3.65
CA ASP A 124 6.12 7.24 3.95
C ASP A 124 6.24 6.63 5.34
N PHE A 125 7.45 6.18 5.71
CA PHE A 125 7.70 5.55 7.00
C PHE A 125 9.02 5.98 7.62
N ILE A 126 8.98 6.34 8.91
CA ILE A 126 10.13 6.76 9.71
C ILE A 126 10.24 5.83 10.91
N GLY A 127 11.36 5.13 11.06
CA GLY A 127 11.60 4.22 12.18
C GLY A 127 11.52 4.92 13.54
N LYS A 128 10.91 4.26 14.53
CA LYS A 128 10.74 4.77 15.88
C LYS A 128 11.98 4.61 16.76
N ASP A 129 12.87 3.68 16.40
CA ASP A 129 14.14 3.47 17.11
C ASP A 129 15.12 4.59 16.75
N GLU A 130 15.41 5.45 17.70
CA GLU A 130 16.30 6.61 17.52
C GLU A 130 17.76 6.20 17.32
N ASN A 131 18.19 5.10 17.90
CA ASN A 131 19.57 4.63 17.81
C ASN A 131 19.85 3.87 16.51
N ASN A 132 18.83 3.24 15.93
CA ASN A 132 18.93 2.44 14.71
C ASN A 132 17.76 2.75 13.77
N ARG A 133 17.56 4.06 13.53
CA ARG A 133 16.46 4.53 12.69
C ARG A 133 16.59 4.00 11.28
N ALA A 134 15.48 3.53 10.73
CA ALA A 134 15.37 3.15 9.34
C ALA A 134 14.33 4.04 8.64
N ILE A 135 14.51 4.29 7.36
CA ILE A 135 13.53 4.96 6.50
C ILE A 135 12.98 3.94 5.51
N ALA A 136 11.66 3.91 5.35
CA ALA A 136 11.06 3.09 4.32
C ALA A 136 10.09 3.89 3.45
N ASP A 137 10.01 3.49 2.20
CA ASP A 137 9.23 4.15 1.16
C ASP A 137 8.45 3.08 0.38
N ALA A 138 7.12 3.20 0.36
CA ALA A 138 6.22 2.26 -0.27
C ALA A 138 6.10 2.54 -1.77
N LYS A 139 6.41 1.55 -2.60
CA LYS A 139 6.37 1.69 -4.07
C LYS A 139 5.43 0.66 -4.69
N TYR A 140 4.24 1.09 -5.10
CA TYR A 140 3.31 0.25 -5.85
C TYR A 140 3.69 0.18 -7.33
N LYS A 141 4.85 -0.43 -7.60
CA LYS A 141 5.38 -0.62 -8.97
C LYS A 141 6.39 -1.78 -9.01
N PRO A 142 6.62 -2.38 -10.19
CA PRO A 142 7.64 -3.43 -10.34
C PRO A 142 9.02 -2.96 -9.89
N ILE A 143 9.81 -3.89 -9.34
CA ILE A 143 11.17 -3.62 -8.81
C ILE A 143 12.06 -2.91 -9.84
N ASN A 144 11.95 -3.25 -11.13
CA ASN A 144 12.76 -2.66 -12.19
C ASN A 144 12.43 -1.19 -12.48
N ASN A 145 11.26 -0.72 -12.04
CA ASN A 145 10.82 0.67 -12.17
C ASN A 145 11.22 1.54 -10.96
N ILE A 146 11.85 0.94 -9.94
CA ILE A 146 12.45 1.67 -8.82
C ILE A 146 13.85 2.10 -9.24
N GLY A 147 14.01 3.38 -9.59
CA GLY A 147 15.21 3.91 -10.23
C GLY A 147 15.79 5.15 -9.54
N ASN A 148 16.64 5.87 -10.26
CA ASN A 148 17.45 6.98 -9.72
C ASN A 148 16.66 8.03 -8.93
N LYS A 149 15.50 8.42 -9.39
CA LYS A 149 14.66 9.40 -8.69
C LYS A 149 14.25 8.89 -7.30
N ASP A 150 13.89 7.61 -7.22
CA ASP A 150 13.49 6.98 -5.95
C ASP A 150 14.70 6.85 -5.01
N TYR A 151 15.87 6.46 -5.55
CA TYR A 151 17.10 6.36 -4.75
C TYR A 151 17.49 7.69 -4.13
N LEU A 152 17.51 8.77 -4.92
CA LEU A 152 17.83 10.11 -4.44
C LEU A 152 16.84 10.59 -3.39
N GLN A 153 15.55 10.27 -3.56
CA GLN A 153 14.50 10.59 -2.60
C GLN A 153 14.76 9.93 -1.24
N VAL A 154 14.97 8.62 -1.23
CA VAL A 154 15.19 7.87 0.02
C VAL A 154 16.52 8.26 0.66
N LEU A 155 17.58 8.48 -0.12
CA LEU A 155 18.86 8.97 0.41
C LEU A 155 18.74 10.34 1.07
N ALA A 156 17.95 11.25 0.51
CA ALA A 156 17.67 12.55 1.13
C ALA A 156 16.92 12.39 2.47
N TYR A 157 15.97 11.47 2.54
CA TYR A 157 15.28 11.15 3.79
C TYR A 157 16.22 10.52 4.82
N MET A 158 17.04 9.56 4.40
CA MET A 158 18.04 8.92 5.26
C MET A 158 19.00 9.96 5.85
N PHE A 159 19.48 10.87 5.02
CA PHE A 159 20.35 11.97 5.47
C PHE A 159 19.66 12.89 6.48
N ARG A 160 18.40 13.28 6.21
CA ARG A 160 17.62 14.15 7.09
C ARG A 160 17.36 13.55 8.48
N PHE A 161 17.24 12.23 8.57
CA PHE A 161 16.89 11.51 9.79
C PHE A 161 18.04 10.72 10.42
N ASP A 162 19.28 10.99 10.00
CA ASP A 162 20.48 10.26 10.43
C ASP A 162 20.36 8.74 10.32
N SER A 163 19.63 8.30 9.30
CA SER A 163 19.39 6.88 9.07
C SER A 163 20.49 6.26 8.22
N LYS A 164 20.97 5.10 8.63
CA LYS A 164 21.92 4.29 7.87
C LYS A 164 21.26 3.22 7.01
N ARG A 165 19.97 2.98 7.20
CA ARG A 165 19.19 1.96 6.50
C ARG A 165 17.97 2.57 5.83
N GLY A 166 17.85 2.31 4.52
CA GLY A 166 16.67 2.63 3.73
C GLY A 166 16.00 1.37 3.19
N PHE A 167 14.70 1.44 2.95
CA PHE A 167 13.94 0.35 2.35
C PHE A 167 13.03 0.88 1.25
N PHE A 168 12.97 0.14 0.14
CA PHE A 168 11.85 0.20 -0.80
C PHE A 168 10.95 -1.00 -0.56
N LEU A 169 9.69 -0.75 -0.24
CA LEU A 169 8.69 -1.76 0.07
C LEU A 169 7.70 -1.86 -1.10
N TYR A 170 7.66 -3.01 -1.78
CA TYR A 170 6.84 -3.18 -2.98
C TYR A 170 6.14 -4.54 -3.01
N PRO A 171 4.96 -4.65 -3.69
CA PRO A 171 4.32 -5.94 -3.90
C PRO A 171 5.01 -6.71 -5.02
N GLU A 172 5.20 -8.01 -4.83
CA GLU A 172 5.85 -8.90 -5.80
C GLU A 172 5.04 -10.19 -5.94
N THR A 173 4.91 -10.71 -7.14
CA THR A 173 4.21 -11.98 -7.41
C THR A 173 5.17 -13.15 -7.56
N ASN A 174 6.41 -12.88 -7.93
CA ASN A 174 7.47 -13.87 -8.07
C ASN A 174 8.19 -14.12 -6.75
N ASN A 175 9.05 -15.11 -6.71
CA ASN A 175 9.99 -15.23 -5.60
C ASN A 175 10.94 -14.04 -5.64
N CYS A 176 10.89 -13.21 -4.61
CA CYS A 176 11.82 -12.10 -4.49
C CYS A 176 12.91 -12.41 -3.47
N GLU A 177 14.13 -12.15 -3.89
CA GLU A 177 15.28 -12.05 -3.01
C GLU A 177 15.45 -10.58 -2.66
N GLU A 178 15.79 -10.29 -1.42
CA GLU A 178 16.09 -8.93 -0.99
C GLU A 178 17.33 -8.43 -1.73
N MET A 179 17.22 -7.26 -2.35
CA MET A 179 18.37 -6.66 -3.06
C MET A 179 18.96 -5.55 -2.20
N LEU A 180 20.17 -5.80 -1.69
CA LEU A 180 20.95 -4.83 -0.91
C LEU A 180 21.77 -3.94 -1.85
N LEU A 181 21.55 -2.64 -1.74
CA LEU A 181 22.31 -1.60 -2.47
C LEU A 181 23.14 -0.80 -1.47
N ARG A 182 24.46 -0.90 -1.57
CA ARG A 182 25.41 -0.13 -0.75
C ARG A 182 25.76 1.19 -1.42
N VAL A 183 25.78 2.25 -0.64
CA VAL A 183 26.17 3.57 -1.14
C VAL A 183 27.66 3.59 -1.39
N ASN A 184 28.09 4.09 -2.53
CA ASN A 184 29.51 4.24 -2.83
C ASN A 184 30.13 5.44 -2.10
N ARG A 185 31.41 5.34 -1.78
CA ARG A 185 32.31 6.41 -1.34
C ARG A 185 33.50 6.51 -2.25
N GLY A 186 34.18 7.65 -2.22
CA GLY A 186 35.37 7.90 -3.06
C GLY A 186 34.97 8.52 -4.41
N SER A 187 35.92 8.71 -5.28
CA SER A 187 35.80 9.37 -6.57
C SER A 187 36.06 8.43 -7.74
N THR A 188 35.17 8.37 -8.72
CA THR A 188 35.38 7.64 -9.99
C THR A 188 36.52 8.29 -10.82
N TYR A 189 36.78 9.59 -10.63
CA TYR A 189 37.87 10.30 -11.32
C TYR A 189 39.25 9.85 -10.84
N GLU A 190 39.33 9.29 -9.61
CA GLU A 190 40.55 8.79 -9.00
C GLU A 190 40.66 7.27 -9.04
N ASN A 191 39.71 6.61 -9.70
CA ASN A 191 39.57 5.13 -9.67
C ASN A 191 39.49 4.56 -8.24
N ASN A 192 38.98 5.34 -7.30
CA ASN A 192 38.93 5.03 -5.87
C ASN A 192 37.50 5.04 -5.37
N VAL A 193 36.70 4.09 -5.86
CA VAL A 193 35.27 3.95 -5.46
C VAL A 193 35.08 2.63 -4.74
N PHE A 194 34.57 2.70 -3.53
CA PHE A 194 34.31 1.55 -2.67
C PHE A 194 32.88 1.60 -2.12
N PRO A 195 32.18 0.45 -1.98
CA PRO A 195 30.91 0.41 -1.29
C PRO A 195 31.10 0.72 0.21
N ARG A 196 30.20 1.50 0.76
CA ARG A 196 30.12 1.73 2.21
C ARG A 196 29.54 0.49 2.89
N GLU A 197 30.08 0.14 4.05
CA GLU A 197 29.55 -0.96 4.86
C GLU A 197 28.41 -0.48 5.81
N ASP A 198 28.38 0.83 6.11
CA ASP A 198 27.52 1.42 7.13
C ASP A 198 26.22 2.01 6.59
N VAL A 199 26.07 2.22 5.28
CA VAL A 199 24.88 2.84 4.67
C VAL A 199 24.39 2.03 3.49
N SER A 200 23.13 1.62 3.56
CA SER A 200 22.52 0.79 2.51
C SER A 200 21.03 1.09 2.31
N ILE A 201 20.54 0.76 1.12
CA ILE A 201 19.13 0.70 0.80
C ILE A 201 18.80 -0.73 0.37
N THR A 202 17.73 -1.29 0.92
CA THR A 202 17.26 -2.62 0.54
C THR A 202 15.94 -2.53 -0.22
N LYS A 203 15.88 -3.16 -1.38
CA LYS A 203 14.59 -3.43 -2.05
C LYS A 203 14.02 -4.69 -1.44
N CYS A 204 12.88 -4.54 -0.74
CA CYS A 204 12.21 -5.61 -0.03
C CYS A 204 10.79 -5.80 -0.60
N GLY A 205 10.59 -6.91 -1.30
CA GLY A 205 9.29 -7.26 -1.87
C GLY A 205 8.44 -8.08 -0.90
N LEU A 206 7.16 -7.76 -0.80
CA LEU A 206 6.19 -8.64 -0.18
C LEU A 206 5.63 -9.59 -1.25
N LYS A 207 5.86 -10.88 -1.10
CA LYS A 207 5.31 -11.87 -2.01
C LYS A 207 3.80 -11.97 -1.86
N ILE A 208 3.08 -11.62 -2.92
CA ILE A 208 1.63 -11.78 -3.02
C ILE A 208 1.36 -13.14 -3.67
N PRO A 209 0.63 -14.06 -3.02
CA PRO A 209 0.32 -15.37 -3.59
C PRO A 209 -0.46 -15.24 -4.91
N SER A 210 0.07 -15.80 -6.00
CA SER A 210 -0.56 -15.78 -7.33
C SER A 210 -1.26 -17.09 -7.65
N ASP A 211 -0.88 -18.18 -6.99
CA ASP A 211 -1.29 -19.54 -7.35
C ASP A 211 -2.31 -20.16 -6.37
N ALA A 212 -2.72 -19.39 -5.36
CA ALA A 212 -3.72 -19.85 -4.39
C ALA A 212 -5.07 -20.12 -5.07
N ASN A 213 -5.59 -21.33 -4.89
CA ASN A 213 -6.85 -21.75 -5.51
C ASN A 213 -8.08 -21.47 -4.62
N THR A 214 -7.88 -21.25 -3.33
CA THR A 214 -8.92 -20.95 -2.36
C THR A 214 -8.55 -19.71 -1.55
N TYR A 215 -9.54 -19.06 -0.97
CA TYR A 215 -9.32 -17.92 -0.06
C TYR A 215 -8.48 -18.35 1.15
N GLN A 216 -8.73 -19.53 1.70
CA GLN A 216 -8.00 -20.02 2.87
C GLN A 216 -6.52 -20.24 2.55
N SER A 217 -6.18 -20.87 1.42
CA SER A 217 -4.79 -21.05 1.01
C SER A 217 -4.10 -19.70 0.75
N PHE A 218 -4.82 -18.73 0.18
CA PHE A 218 -4.31 -17.36 0.01
C PHE A 218 -3.97 -16.73 1.35
N VAL A 219 -4.87 -16.82 2.34
CA VAL A 219 -4.67 -16.23 3.68
C VAL A 219 -3.48 -16.87 4.39
N GLU A 220 -3.33 -18.18 4.30
CA GLU A 220 -2.20 -18.89 4.92
C GLU A 220 -0.86 -18.50 4.27
N GLU A 221 -0.80 -18.40 2.97
CA GLU A 221 0.40 -18.04 2.22
C GLU A 221 0.77 -16.57 2.43
N ILE A 222 -0.20 -15.66 2.37
CA ILE A 222 0.08 -14.24 2.57
C ILE A 222 0.59 -13.96 3.98
N LYS A 223 0.03 -14.60 5.02
CA LYS A 223 0.50 -14.46 6.41
C LYS A 223 1.95 -14.92 6.59
N LYS A 224 2.37 -15.97 5.89
CA LYS A 224 3.78 -16.41 5.89
C LYS A 224 4.68 -15.35 5.22
N SER A 225 4.22 -14.80 4.10
CA SER A 225 4.94 -13.74 3.38
C SER A 225 5.03 -12.46 4.22
N GLU A 226 3.94 -12.05 4.87
CA GLU A 226 3.89 -10.91 5.80
C GLU A 226 4.88 -11.07 6.94
N SER A 227 4.88 -12.24 7.59
CA SER A 227 5.78 -12.53 8.72
C SER A 227 7.24 -12.45 8.31
N LYS A 228 7.61 -12.98 7.14
CA LYS A 228 8.97 -12.88 6.59
C LYS A 228 9.34 -11.43 6.30
N PHE A 229 8.45 -10.71 5.62
CA PHE A 229 8.63 -9.31 5.24
C PHE A 229 8.81 -8.40 6.48
N VAL A 230 7.91 -8.50 7.46
CA VAL A 230 8.01 -7.75 8.71
C VAL A 230 9.29 -8.07 9.44
N GLY A 231 9.62 -9.36 9.59
CA GLY A 231 10.86 -9.80 10.24
C GLY A 231 12.11 -9.24 9.56
N TYR A 232 12.10 -9.01 8.25
CA TYR A 232 13.21 -8.42 7.53
C TYR A 232 13.32 -6.90 7.73
N VAL A 233 12.22 -6.19 7.56
CA VAL A 233 12.18 -4.71 7.66
C VAL A 233 12.43 -4.23 9.10
N THR A 234 12.02 -5.02 10.09
CA THR A 234 12.11 -4.64 11.52
C THR A 234 13.33 -5.21 12.26
N ARG A 235 14.21 -5.94 11.58
CA ARG A 235 15.47 -6.41 12.20
C ARG A 235 16.31 -5.20 12.65
N SER A 236 16.70 -5.26 13.90
CA SER A 236 17.62 -4.31 14.55
C SER A 236 19.03 -4.52 14.08
#